data_d707d0792b46164dbfd7d9ebbbdab09a
#
_entry.id   d707d0792b46164dbfd7d9ebbbdab09a
#
_cell.length_a   1.000
_cell.length_b   1.000
_cell.length_c   1.000
_cell.angle_alpha   90.00
_cell.angle_beta   90.00
_cell.angle_gamma   90.00
#
_symmetry.space_group_name_H-M   'P 1'
#
loop_
_entity.id
_entity.type
_entity.pdbx_description
1 polymer ?
#
loop_
_entity_poly.entity_id
_entity_poly.type
_entity_poly.pdbx_seq_one_letter_code
_entity_poly.pdbx_strand_id
1 'polypeptide(L)'
;MNISAIIATVGRPEMLRRCLDSLAKQTVRVSEVVVVHCGDDAETQRVCEDPGWGYEVRYFHHAERNCARQRNFGVARARHDNLLLVDDDVEVDAHWVKEIFKPIWNDPKVGATMGRLVNQPLATPTFFWRLYRILLHGRLKGFEPGKLIGAALPNGFPTTIKEPVPCEWVGGGVSALRREAFESVGGFAAFFTGSSPGEDLDLGYRLSRNWKVLYVPAAKCVHHQASSGREESDQHQYLSMRARFGILTMTMGKSRAVALGHIGLWALVQFLSELASLRHGLLRPDLPRAWSGRLKGFISCVNLRAQL
;
A
#
# COMPACT_ATOMS: atom_id res chain seq x y z
N MET A 1 -11.93 -7.72 22.26
CA MET A 1 -12.22 -7.72 20.81
C MET A 1 -11.12 -8.52 20.13
N ASN A 2 -11.48 -9.47 19.30
CA ASN A 2 -10.50 -10.36 18.68
C ASN A 2 -10.03 -9.75 17.34
N ILE A 3 -8.70 -9.78 17.13
CA ILE A 3 -8.02 -9.16 15.97
C ILE A 3 -7.11 -10.19 15.33
N SER A 4 -7.19 -10.37 14.03
CA SER A 4 -6.24 -11.12 13.22
C SER A 4 -5.32 -10.16 12.49
N ALA A 5 -4.02 -10.20 12.76
CA ALA A 5 -3.02 -9.49 11.96
C ALA A 5 -2.55 -10.38 10.81
N ILE A 6 -2.40 -9.82 9.62
CA ILE A 6 -1.96 -10.50 8.41
C ILE A 6 -0.67 -9.84 7.93
N ILE A 7 0.40 -10.63 7.78
CA ILE A 7 1.71 -10.19 7.33
C ILE A 7 2.12 -11.00 6.11
N ALA A 8 2.31 -10.32 4.97
CA ALA A 8 2.94 -10.90 3.80
C ALA A 8 4.45 -10.62 3.86
N THR A 9 5.29 -11.65 3.68
CA THR A 9 6.74 -11.50 3.77
C THR A 9 7.47 -12.29 2.68
N VAL A 10 8.69 -11.86 2.36
CA VAL A 10 9.58 -12.47 1.38
C VAL A 10 11.02 -12.44 1.91
N GLY A 11 11.44 -13.49 2.67
CA GLY A 11 12.83 -13.69 3.09
C GLY A 11 13.45 -12.51 3.87
N ARG A 12 12.72 -11.96 4.86
CA ARG A 12 13.17 -10.85 5.72
C ARG A 12 13.00 -11.15 7.21
N PRO A 13 13.62 -12.23 7.74
CA PRO A 13 13.37 -12.71 9.10
C PRO A 13 13.63 -11.66 10.19
N GLU A 14 14.67 -10.84 10.06
CA GLU A 14 14.97 -9.78 11.04
C GLU A 14 13.92 -8.67 11.06
N MET A 15 13.41 -8.25 9.89
CA MET A 15 12.35 -7.26 9.80
C MET A 15 11.05 -7.82 10.37
N LEU A 16 10.71 -9.05 9.99
CA LEU A 16 9.55 -9.74 10.54
C LEU A 16 9.63 -9.84 12.07
N ARG A 17 10.79 -10.19 12.65
CA ARG A 17 10.99 -10.24 14.09
C ARG A 17 10.68 -8.89 14.75
N ARG A 18 11.20 -7.78 14.21
CA ARG A 18 10.92 -6.42 14.73
C ARG A 18 9.44 -6.07 14.64
N CYS A 19 8.78 -6.41 13.54
CA CYS A 19 7.35 -6.22 13.37
C CYS A 19 6.56 -6.99 14.44
N LEU A 20 6.84 -8.28 14.63
CA LEU A 20 6.21 -9.13 15.64
C LEU A 20 6.46 -8.62 17.06
N ASP A 21 7.70 -8.20 17.39
CA ASP A 21 8.05 -7.57 18.66
C ASP A 21 7.20 -6.32 18.94
N SER A 22 7.00 -5.47 17.93
CA SER A 22 6.20 -4.26 18.08
C SER A 22 4.70 -4.56 18.29
N LEU A 23 4.19 -5.64 17.68
CA LEU A 23 2.84 -6.14 17.91
C LEU A 23 2.68 -6.77 19.31
N ALA A 24 3.72 -7.44 19.82
CA ALA A 24 3.71 -8.01 21.18
C ALA A 24 3.60 -6.93 22.28
N LYS A 25 4.10 -5.72 22.01
CA LYS A 25 4.11 -4.59 22.95
C LYS A 25 2.83 -3.73 22.89
N GLN A 26 1.81 -4.15 22.14
CA GLN A 26 0.59 -3.37 21.99
C GLN A 26 -0.27 -3.35 23.27
N THR A 27 -0.83 -2.18 23.60
CA THR A 27 -1.77 -2.04 24.75
C THR A 27 -3.11 -2.75 24.49
N VAL A 28 -3.51 -2.87 23.22
CA VAL A 28 -4.60 -3.75 22.77
C VAL A 28 -3.96 -4.86 21.96
N ARG A 29 -3.98 -6.07 22.49
CA ARG A 29 -3.30 -7.23 21.89
C ARG A 29 -4.03 -7.74 20.66
N VAL A 30 -3.27 -8.19 19.66
CA VAL A 30 -3.79 -9.04 18.58
C VAL A 30 -4.06 -10.45 19.13
N SER A 31 -5.06 -11.12 18.58
CA SER A 31 -5.42 -12.49 19.01
C SER A 31 -4.61 -13.53 18.27
N GLU A 32 -4.29 -13.27 17.02
CA GLU A 32 -3.42 -14.08 16.17
C GLU A 32 -2.68 -13.22 15.15
N VAL A 33 -1.55 -13.73 14.70
CA VAL A 33 -0.82 -13.21 13.54
C VAL A 33 -0.71 -14.31 12.49
N VAL A 34 -1.23 -14.05 11.30
CA VAL A 34 -1.13 -14.92 10.12
C VAL A 34 0.00 -14.44 9.25
N VAL A 35 1.12 -15.14 9.24
CA VAL A 35 2.28 -14.84 8.39
C VAL A 35 2.21 -15.67 7.13
N VAL A 36 2.21 -15.00 5.97
CA VAL A 36 2.22 -15.63 4.65
C VAL A 36 3.56 -15.36 3.99
N HIS A 37 4.41 -16.35 4.00
CA HIS A 37 5.78 -16.28 3.48
C HIS A 37 5.87 -16.81 2.06
N CYS A 38 6.55 -16.07 1.19
CA CYS A 38 6.98 -16.53 -0.13
C CYS A 38 8.50 -16.52 -0.18
N GLY A 39 9.12 -17.68 -0.16
CA GLY A 39 10.58 -17.88 -0.15
C GLY A 39 10.93 -19.21 0.47
N ASP A 40 12.21 -19.59 0.37
CA ASP A 40 12.72 -20.89 0.82
C ASP A 40 13.58 -20.78 2.09
N ASP A 41 13.66 -19.58 2.71
CA ASP A 41 14.46 -19.39 3.90
C ASP A 41 13.77 -19.98 5.16
N ALA A 42 14.42 -20.92 5.80
CA ALA A 42 13.93 -21.55 7.03
C ALA A 42 13.95 -20.58 8.24
N GLU A 43 14.68 -19.48 8.17
CA GLU A 43 14.79 -18.53 9.27
C GLU A 43 13.49 -17.75 9.50
N THR A 44 12.80 -17.38 8.44
CA THR A 44 11.47 -16.76 8.52
C THR A 44 10.48 -17.66 9.24
N GLN A 45 10.50 -18.97 8.99
CA GLN A 45 9.66 -19.93 9.69
C GLN A 45 10.05 -20.03 11.18
N ARG A 46 11.35 -20.12 11.50
CA ARG A 46 11.83 -20.16 12.89
C ARG A 46 11.42 -18.93 13.69
N VAL A 47 11.44 -17.75 13.08
CA VAL A 47 10.93 -16.52 13.70
C VAL A 47 9.47 -16.68 14.08
N CYS A 48 8.64 -17.28 13.24
CA CYS A 48 7.22 -17.50 13.53
C CYS A 48 6.98 -18.54 14.62
N GLU A 49 7.84 -19.53 14.73
CA GLU A 49 7.74 -20.64 15.71
C GLU A 49 8.25 -20.26 17.11
N ASP A 50 8.80 -19.06 17.28
CA ASP A 50 9.28 -18.58 18.58
C ASP A 50 8.10 -18.46 19.57
N PRO A 51 8.13 -19.16 20.74
CA PRO A 51 7.02 -19.15 21.68
C PRO A 51 6.89 -17.84 22.48
N GLY A 52 7.82 -16.92 22.32
CA GLY A 52 7.90 -15.68 23.12
C GLY A 52 6.95 -14.56 22.71
N TRP A 53 6.15 -14.72 21.66
CA TRP A 53 5.33 -13.64 21.12
C TRP A 53 4.16 -13.20 22.01
N GLY A 54 3.66 -14.07 22.89
CA GLY A 54 2.50 -13.78 23.77
C GLY A 54 1.15 -13.71 23.02
N TYR A 55 1.11 -14.13 21.77
CA TYR A 55 -0.06 -14.37 20.91
C TYR A 55 0.26 -15.52 19.94
N GLU A 56 -0.78 -16.10 19.32
CA GLU A 56 -0.60 -17.19 18.35
C GLU A 56 -0.04 -16.65 17.04
N VAL A 57 1.09 -17.18 16.57
CA VAL A 57 1.64 -16.94 15.22
C VAL A 57 1.38 -18.18 14.36
N ARG A 58 0.68 -17.98 13.24
CA ARG A 58 0.35 -19.04 12.28
C ARG A 58 1.10 -18.78 10.99
N TYR A 59 2.06 -19.66 10.72
CA TYR A 59 2.90 -19.58 9.52
C TYR A 59 2.28 -20.36 8.36
N PHE A 60 2.31 -19.77 7.17
CA PHE A 60 1.90 -20.39 5.91
C PHE A 60 2.89 -20.04 4.80
N HIS A 61 3.28 -21.08 4.06
CA HIS A 61 4.04 -20.89 2.84
C HIS A 61 3.11 -20.62 1.65
N HIS A 62 3.51 -19.70 0.76
CA HIS A 62 2.80 -19.36 -0.47
C HIS A 62 3.78 -19.39 -1.65
N ALA A 63 3.48 -20.19 -2.68
CA ALA A 63 4.40 -20.43 -3.77
C ALA A 63 4.65 -19.21 -4.69
N GLU A 64 3.70 -18.26 -4.73
CA GLU A 64 3.77 -17.10 -5.62
C GLU A 64 4.16 -15.85 -4.85
N ARG A 65 5.19 -15.17 -5.36
CA ARG A 65 5.58 -13.84 -4.87
C ARG A 65 4.61 -12.78 -5.40
N ASN A 66 3.55 -12.54 -4.65
CA ASN A 66 2.53 -11.57 -4.98
C ASN A 66 1.88 -11.06 -3.69
N CYS A 67 2.16 -9.83 -3.32
CA CYS A 67 1.72 -9.26 -2.05
C CYS A 67 0.19 -9.25 -1.91
N ALA A 68 -0.53 -8.90 -2.98
CA ALA A 68 -1.99 -8.90 -3.00
C ALA A 68 -2.57 -10.30 -2.78
N ARG A 69 -2.02 -11.33 -3.45
CA ARG A 69 -2.46 -12.72 -3.29
C ARG A 69 -2.08 -13.29 -1.92
N GLN A 70 -0.86 -12.99 -1.43
CA GLN A 70 -0.44 -13.40 -0.09
C GLN A 70 -1.37 -12.82 0.99
N ARG A 71 -1.77 -11.52 0.89
CA ARG A 71 -2.71 -10.92 1.82
C ARG A 71 -4.11 -11.52 1.70
N ASN A 72 -4.65 -11.74 0.49
CA ASN A 72 -5.92 -12.45 0.29
C ASN A 72 -5.89 -13.84 0.92
N PHE A 73 -4.80 -14.59 0.69
CA PHE A 73 -4.59 -15.91 1.26
C PHE A 73 -4.56 -15.88 2.79
N GLY A 74 -3.91 -14.88 3.38
CA GLY A 74 -3.84 -14.67 4.82
C GLY A 74 -5.19 -14.31 5.43
N VAL A 75 -5.94 -13.40 4.79
CA VAL A 75 -7.30 -13.02 5.23
C VAL A 75 -8.25 -14.23 5.21
N ALA A 76 -8.18 -15.08 4.17
CA ALA A 76 -8.99 -16.30 4.10
C ALA A 76 -8.69 -17.30 5.23
N ARG A 77 -7.52 -17.20 5.88
CA ARG A 77 -7.11 -18.04 7.02
C ARG A 77 -7.26 -17.38 8.37
N ALA A 78 -7.46 -16.08 8.39
CA ALA A 78 -7.71 -15.33 9.61
C ALA A 78 -9.07 -15.71 10.22
N ARG A 79 -9.11 -15.83 11.56
CA ARG A 79 -10.30 -16.32 12.30
C ARG A 79 -11.24 -15.21 12.75
N HIS A 80 -10.80 -13.95 12.73
CA HIS A 80 -11.53 -12.84 13.32
C HIS A 80 -11.94 -11.79 12.32
N ASP A 81 -13.00 -11.03 12.63
CA ASP A 81 -13.61 -10.03 11.75
C ASP A 81 -12.86 -8.69 11.75
N ASN A 82 -12.07 -8.42 12.79
CA ASN A 82 -11.16 -7.28 12.80
C ASN A 82 -9.84 -7.71 12.16
N LEU A 83 -9.59 -7.24 10.95
CA LEU A 83 -8.39 -7.53 10.18
C LEU A 83 -7.39 -6.41 10.29
N LEU A 84 -6.13 -6.75 10.52
CA LEU A 84 -5.01 -5.82 10.60
C LEU A 84 -3.98 -6.20 9.53
N LEU A 85 -3.77 -5.36 8.54
CA LEU A 85 -2.74 -5.56 7.52
C LEU A 85 -1.48 -4.81 7.95
N VAL A 86 -0.38 -5.55 8.12
CA VAL A 86 0.92 -5.00 8.53
C VAL A 86 2.00 -5.54 7.61
N ASP A 87 2.90 -4.68 7.11
CA ASP A 87 4.08 -5.13 6.38
C ASP A 87 5.15 -5.64 7.36
N ASP A 88 5.94 -6.59 6.90
CA ASP A 88 6.99 -7.23 7.70
C ASP A 88 8.11 -6.26 8.13
N ASP A 89 8.24 -5.10 7.46
CA ASP A 89 9.20 -4.03 7.75
C ASP A 89 8.55 -2.79 8.38
N VAL A 90 7.37 -2.95 9.01
CA VAL A 90 6.70 -1.91 9.78
C VAL A 90 6.86 -2.15 11.28
N GLU A 91 7.27 -1.12 12.00
CA GLU A 91 7.33 -1.07 13.47
C GLU A 91 6.26 -0.11 13.98
N VAL A 92 5.37 -0.58 14.84
CA VAL A 92 4.19 0.14 15.29
C VAL A 92 4.35 0.70 16.71
N ASP A 93 3.79 1.91 16.96
CA ASP A 93 3.73 2.50 18.30
C ASP A 93 2.89 1.64 19.25
N ALA A 94 3.18 1.65 20.56
CA ALA A 94 2.53 0.82 21.57
C ALA A 94 0.99 0.97 21.63
N HIS A 95 0.44 2.08 21.17
CA HIS A 95 -1.00 2.33 21.15
C HIS A 95 -1.62 2.18 19.74
N TRP A 96 -0.82 1.77 18.77
CA TRP A 96 -1.21 1.78 17.35
C TRP A 96 -2.47 0.96 17.07
N VAL A 97 -2.55 -0.27 17.59
CA VAL A 97 -3.72 -1.15 17.40
C VAL A 97 -4.99 -0.52 17.98
N LYS A 98 -4.90 0.08 19.16
CA LYS A 98 -6.02 0.81 19.78
C LYS A 98 -6.50 1.96 18.91
N GLU A 99 -5.57 2.80 18.49
CA GLU A 99 -5.90 4.02 17.76
C GLU A 99 -6.43 3.73 16.35
N ILE A 100 -5.85 2.76 15.64
CA ILE A 100 -6.26 2.44 14.28
C ILE A 100 -7.65 1.78 14.24
N PHE A 101 -8.02 0.99 15.23
CA PHE A 101 -9.34 0.36 15.31
C PHE A 101 -10.42 1.24 15.95
N LYS A 102 -10.07 2.26 16.72
CA LYS A 102 -11.03 3.11 17.41
C LYS A 102 -12.18 3.64 16.51
N PRO A 103 -11.93 4.15 15.28
CA PRO A 103 -13.05 4.57 14.43
C PRO A 103 -13.92 3.39 13.95
N ILE A 104 -13.31 2.22 13.66
CA ILE A 104 -14.04 1.02 13.24
C ILE A 104 -14.98 0.53 14.34
N TRP A 105 -14.54 0.55 15.60
CA TRP A 105 -15.35 0.09 16.71
C TRP A 105 -16.50 1.06 17.06
N ASN A 106 -16.30 2.34 16.84
CA ASN A 106 -17.26 3.39 17.20
C ASN A 106 -18.31 3.67 16.11
N ASP A 107 -18.01 3.37 14.83
CA ASP A 107 -18.95 3.61 13.73
C ASP A 107 -19.00 2.37 12.80
N PRO A 108 -20.17 1.69 12.73
CA PRO A 108 -20.34 0.52 11.87
C PRO A 108 -20.20 0.82 10.38
N LYS A 109 -20.26 2.08 9.97
CA LYS A 109 -20.04 2.50 8.57
C LYS A 109 -18.56 2.64 8.20
N VAL A 110 -17.66 2.61 9.16
CA VAL A 110 -16.22 2.63 8.91
C VAL A 110 -15.76 1.22 8.54
N GLY A 111 -15.43 1.03 7.28
CA GLY A 111 -14.97 -0.26 6.72
C GLY A 111 -13.46 -0.43 6.81
N ALA A 112 -12.69 0.66 6.74
CA ALA A 112 -11.24 0.62 6.80
C ALA A 112 -10.64 1.89 7.41
N THR A 113 -9.46 1.73 8.00
CA THR A 113 -8.63 2.83 8.50
C THR A 113 -7.18 2.61 8.11
N MET A 114 -6.39 3.68 8.01
CA MET A 114 -4.95 3.59 7.81
C MET A 114 -4.20 4.45 8.83
N GLY A 115 -3.02 3.98 9.26
CA GLY A 115 -2.15 4.66 10.18
C GLY A 115 -1.24 5.70 9.52
N ARG A 116 -0.48 6.42 10.36
CA ARG A 116 0.48 7.45 9.96
C ARG A 116 1.90 6.89 9.94
N LEU A 117 2.55 6.94 8.78
CA LEU A 117 3.99 6.74 8.66
C LEU A 117 4.75 7.99 9.11
N VAL A 118 5.42 7.91 10.27
CA VAL A 118 6.08 9.10 10.85
C VAL A 118 7.42 9.45 10.19
N ASN A 119 8.06 8.49 9.55
CA ASN A 119 9.32 8.64 8.85
C ASN A 119 9.19 8.89 7.34
N GLN A 120 7.96 9.07 6.85
CA GLN A 120 7.67 9.40 5.45
C GLN A 120 6.90 10.73 5.36
N PRO A 121 7.56 11.87 5.58
CA PRO A 121 6.90 13.16 5.45
C PRO A 121 6.51 13.42 3.99
N LEU A 122 5.44 14.20 3.80
CA LEU A 122 5.07 14.64 2.46
C LEU A 122 6.22 15.39 1.80
N ALA A 123 6.67 14.89 0.67
CA ALA A 123 7.63 15.60 -0.15
C ALA A 123 7.02 16.91 -0.69
N THR A 124 7.79 17.98 -0.66
CA THR A 124 7.40 19.24 -1.31
C THR A 124 7.32 18.99 -2.82
N PRO A 125 6.16 19.21 -3.46
CA PRO A 125 6.02 18.94 -4.88
C PRO A 125 6.92 19.87 -5.70
N THR A 126 7.69 19.31 -6.64
CA THR A 126 8.49 20.06 -7.61
C THR A 126 7.58 20.91 -8.51
N PHE A 127 8.17 21.85 -9.26
CA PHE A 127 7.43 22.66 -10.24
C PHE A 127 6.61 21.79 -11.20
N PHE A 128 7.19 20.73 -11.76
CA PHE A 128 6.50 19.83 -12.69
C PHE A 128 5.32 19.11 -12.04
N TRP A 129 5.44 18.72 -10.77
CA TRP A 129 4.34 18.12 -10.02
C TRP A 129 3.22 19.11 -9.69
N ARG A 130 3.55 20.39 -9.46
CA ARG A 130 2.53 21.44 -9.29
C ARG A 130 1.77 21.66 -10.59
N LEU A 131 2.50 21.74 -11.72
CA LEU A 131 1.89 21.88 -13.06
C LEU A 131 0.98 20.68 -13.40
N TYR A 132 1.44 19.46 -13.14
CA TYR A 132 0.63 18.25 -13.30
C TYR A 132 -0.71 18.33 -12.56
N ARG A 133 -0.68 18.77 -11.30
CA ARG A 133 -1.89 18.94 -10.49
C ARG A 133 -2.82 20.02 -11.08
N ILE A 134 -2.29 21.13 -11.55
CA ILE A 134 -3.06 22.21 -12.17
C ILE A 134 -3.75 21.70 -13.44
N LEU A 135 -3.03 21.03 -14.33
CA LEU A 135 -3.54 20.51 -15.59
C LEU A 135 -4.67 19.49 -15.41
N LEU A 136 -4.59 18.66 -14.38
CA LEU A 136 -5.60 17.61 -14.15
C LEU A 136 -6.79 18.06 -13.31
N HIS A 137 -6.65 19.06 -12.47
CA HIS A 137 -7.70 19.49 -11.54
C HIS A 137 -8.19 20.93 -11.76
N GLY A 138 -7.59 21.66 -12.70
CA GLY A 138 -8.01 23.03 -13.05
C GLY A 138 -7.91 24.05 -11.92
N ARG A 139 -7.27 23.73 -10.79
CA ARG A 139 -7.19 24.58 -9.60
C ARG A 139 -5.81 24.51 -8.94
N LEU A 140 -5.21 25.67 -8.69
CA LEU A 140 -4.05 25.84 -7.81
C LEU A 140 -4.32 25.35 -6.36
N LYS A 141 -5.59 25.31 -5.94
CA LYS A 141 -6.05 24.88 -4.60
C LYS A 141 -6.39 23.38 -4.51
N GLY A 142 -6.05 22.56 -5.50
CA GLY A 142 -6.48 21.16 -5.62
C GLY A 142 -5.75 20.14 -4.76
N PHE A 143 -5.13 20.53 -3.64
CA PHE A 143 -4.62 19.54 -2.69
C PHE A 143 -5.75 19.15 -1.73
N GLU A 144 -6.48 18.10 -2.08
CA GLU A 144 -7.38 17.43 -1.15
C GLU A 144 -6.65 16.21 -0.58
N PRO A 145 -6.27 16.22 0.72
CA PRO A 145 -5.66 15.07 1.35
C PRO A 145 -6.54 13.83 1.22
N GLY A 146 -5.93 12.67 1.04
CA GLY A 146 -6.64 11.40 0.97
C GLY A 146 -7.36 11.10 -0.34
N LYS A 147 -7.30 11.95 -1.35
CA LYS A 147 -7.87 11.69 -2.69
C LYS A 147 -6.88 11.02 -3.62
N LEU A 148 -7.39 10.22 -4.56
CA LEU A 148 -6.63 9.72 -5.71
C LEU A 148 -6.75 10.69 -6.88
N ILE A 149 -5.64 11.04 -7.50
CA ILE A 149 -5.59 12.01 -8.59
C ILE A 149 -4.90 11.44 -9.83
N GLY A 150 -5.30 11.94 -11.01
CA GLY A 150 -4.64 11.67 -12.29
C GLY A 150 -4.42 10.19 -12.58
N ALA A 151 -3.17 9.76 -12.59
CA ALA A 151 -2.76 8.37 -12.78
C ALA A 151 -2.94 7.50 -11.51
N ALA A 152 -4.04 7.67 -10.78
CA ALA A 152 -4.31 7.03 -9.49
C ALA A 152 -3.18 7.29 -8.46
N LEU A 153 -2.76 8.54 -8.35
CA LEU A 153 -1.72 8.95 -7.39
C LEU A 153 -2.37 9.35 -6.06
N PRO A 154 -1.89 8.83 -4.91
CA PRO A 154 -2.43 9.21 -3.63
C PRO A 154 -1.98 10.62 -3.23
N ASN A 155 -2.92 11.46 -2.84
CA ASN A 155 -2.61 12.67 -2.09
C ASN A 155 -2.42 12.30 -0.62
N GLY A 156 -1.21 12.51 -0.12
CA GLY A 156 -0.86 12.24 1.28
C GLY A 156 -1.50 13.24 2.25
N PHE A 157 -1.18 13.10 3.53
CA PHE A 157 -1.78 13.87 4.61
C PHE A 157 -0.76 14.83 5.24
N PRO A 158 -1.06 16.14 5.32
CA PRO A 158 -0.23 17.08 6.07
C PRO A 158 -0.10 16.67 7.54
N THR A 159 1.06 16.96 8.14
CA THR A 159 1.33 16.67 9.55
C THR A 159 0.47 17.49 10.52
N THR A 160 -0.19 18.53 10.01
CA THR A 160 -1.12 19.38 10.74
C THR A 160 -2.47 18.71 11.05
N ILE A 161 -2.82 17.64 10.31
CA ILE A 161 -4.03 16.85 10.58
C ILE A 161 -3.82 16.09 11.89
N LYS A 162 -4.73 16.28 12.85
CA LYS A 162 -4.70 15.66 14.18
C LYS A 162 -5.85 14.69 14.42
N GLU A 163 -6.97 14.90 13.73
CA GLU A 163 -8.17 14.07 13.84
C GLU A 163 -8.33 13.15 12.64
N PRO A 164 -9.06 12.04 12.78
CA PRO A 164 -9.36 11.15 11.65
C PRO A 164 -10.08 11.88 10.51
N VAL A 165 -9.60 11.72 9.29
CA VAL A 165 -10.18 12.33 8.09
C VAL A 165 -10.49 11.30 7.01
N PRO A 166 -11.56 11.52 6.21
CA PRO A 166 -11.91 10.63 5.10
C PRO A 166 -10.81 10.55 4.05
N CYS A 167 -10.66 9.35 3.45
CA CYS A 167 -9.75 9.12 2.33
C CYS A 167 -10.31 8.10 1.34
N GLU A 168 -9.69 8.04 0.15
CA GLU A 168 -10.07 7.12 -0.94
C GLU A 168 -9.07 5.97 -1.10
N TRP A 169 -8.08 5.87 -0.26
CA TRP A 169 -7.03 4.86 -0.32
C TRP A 169 -6.60 4.43 1.08
N VAL A 170 -6.00 3.27 1.17
CA VAL A 170 -5.40 2.73 2.40
C VAL A 170 -3.91 2.45 2.15
N GLY A 171 -3.13 2.30 3.21
CA GLY A 171 -1.76 1.80 3.09
C GLY A 171 -1.77 0.28 3.28
N GLY A 172 -1.27 -0.48 2.33
CA GLY A 172 -1.38 -1.93 2.32
C GLY A 172 -0.80 -2.64 3.55
N GLY A 173 0.23 -2.06 4.15
CA GLY A 173 0.89 -2.61 5.33
C GLY A 173 0.68 -1.81 6.62
N VAL A 174 -0.30 -0.90 6.68
CA VAL A 174 -0.57 -0.05 7.86
C VAL A 174 -2.07 0.23 8.01
N SER A 175 -2.91 -0.78 7.81
CA SER A 175 -4.37 -0.64 7.76
C SER A 175 -5.11 -1.61 8.64
N ALA A 176 -6.25 -1.17 9.18
CA ALA A 176 -7.24 -2.02 9.80
C ALA A 176 -8.53 -2.02 8.98
N LEU A 177 -9.19 -3.17 8.90
CA LEU A 177 -10.40 -3.37 8.11
C LEU A 177 -11.43 -4.21 8.87
N ARG A 178 -12.71 -3.97 8.57
CA ARG A 178 -13.75 -4.97 8.82
C ARG A 178 -13.65 -6.07 7.77
N ARG A 179 -13.76 -7.32 8.17
CA ARG A 179 -13.84 -8.46 7.23
C ARG A 179 -14.98 -8.27 6.24
N GLU A 180 -16.18 -7.91 6.71
CA GLU A 180 -17.34 -7.64 5.86
C GLU A 180 -17.04 -6.60 4.77
N ALA A 181 -16.35 -5.50 5.14
CA ALA A 181 -15.97 -4.48 4.17
C ALA A 181 -14.97 -5.02 3.13
N PHE A 182 -13.95 -5.76 3.57
CA PHE A 182 -12.97 -6.38 2.69
C PHE A 182 -13.61 -7.37 1.71
N GLU A 183 -14.49 -8.23 2.20
CA GLU A 183 -15.19 -9.24 1.40
C GLU A 183 -16.22 -8.62 0.45
N SER A 184 -16.89 -7.52 0.85
CA SER A 184 -17.88 -6.82 0.01
C SER A 184 -17.31 -6.27 -1.29
N VAL A 185 -15.98 -6.05 -1.34
CA VAL A 185 -15.27 -5.60 -2.56
C VAL A 185 -14.43 -6.70 -3.20
N GLY A 186 -14.51 -7.95 -2.71
CA GLY A 186 -13.77 -9.11 -3.23
C GLY A 186 -12.28 -9.11 -2.88
N GLY A 187 -11.86 -8.40 -1.83
CA GLY A 187 -10.47 -8.32 -1.39
C GLY A 187 -9.55 -7.57 -2.36
N PHE A 188 -8.26 -7.92 -2.38
CA PHE A 188 -7.30 -7.38 -3.33
C PHE A 188 -7.55 -7.93 -4.72
N ALA A 189 -7.53 -7.08 -5.75
CA ALA A 189 -7.88 -7.45 -7.11
C ALA A 189 -6.84 -8.39 -7.77
N ALA A 190 -7.31 -9.33 -8.57
CA ALA A 190 -6.49 -10.39 -9.16
C ALA A 190 -5.54 -9.91 -10.27
N PHE A 191 -5.74 -8.71 -10.83
CA PHE A 191 -4.90 -8.19 -11.92
C PHE A 191 -3.51 -7.71 -11.46
N PHE A 192 -3.29 -7.56 -10.16
CA PHE A 192 -1.98 -7.23 -9.62
C PHE A 192 -1.03 -8.41 -9.69
N THR A 193 0.22 -8.15 -10.10
CA THR A 193 1.28 -9.16 -10.25
C THR A 193 2.58 -8.69 -9.59
N GLY A 194 3.47 -9.62 -9.27
CA GLY A 194 4.75 -9.33 -8.62
C GLY A 194 4.58 -8.67 -7.26
N SER A 195 5.34 -7.63 -6.97
CA SER A 195 5.20 -6.85 -5.74
C SER A 195 3.86 -6.11 -5.61
N SER A 196 3.02 -6.19 -6.63
CA SER A 196 1.65 -5.64 -6.65
C SER A 196 1.54 -4.14 -6.34
N PRO A 197 2.37 -3.24 -6.93
CA PRO A 197 2.37 -1.82 -6.53
C PRO A 197 1.00 -1.17 -6.79
N GLY A 198 0.39 -0.58 -5.76
CA GLY A 198 -0.89 0.12 -5.84
C GLY A 198 -2.13 -0.73 -5.59
N GLU A 199 -1.96 -2.00 -5.17
CA GLU A 199 -3.07 -2.87 -4.76
C GLU A 199 -3.88 -2.28 -3.61
N ASP A 200 -3.22 -1.54 -2.74
CA ASP A 200 -3.78 -0.82 -1.60
C ASP A 200 -4.59 0.41 -2.02
N LEU A 201 -4.13 1.13 -3.04
CA LEU A 201 -4.87 2.25 -3.64
C LEU A 201 -6.17 1.76 -4.28
N ASP A 202 -6.10 0.64 -5.01
CA ASP A 202 -7.24 -0.01 -5.62
C ASP A 202 -8.27 -0.48 -4.58
N LEU A 203 -7.80 -1.21 -3.56
CA LEU A 203 -8.65 -1.69 -2.47
C LEU A 203 -9.34 -0.52 -1.75
N GLY A 204 -8.59 0.50 -1.36
CA GLY A 204 -9.12 1.67 -0.67
C GLY A 204 -10.13 2.43 -1.50
N TYR A 205 -9.88 2.60 -2.81
CA TYR A 205 -10.82 3.25 -3.71
C TYR A 205 -12.14 2.48 -3.82
N ARG A 206 -12.10 1.15 -3.99
CA ARG A 206 -13.32 0.32 -4.04
C ARG A 206 -14.09 0.37 -2.72
N LEU A 207 -13.40 0.28 -1.59
CA LEU A 207 -13.99 0.42 -0.26
C LEU A 207 -14.66 1.78 -0.08
N SER A 208 -14.01 2.86 -0.50
CA SER A 208 -14.53 4.24 -0.31
C SER A 208 -15.83 4.54 -1.06
N ARG A 209 -16.30 3.64 -1.95
CA ARG A 209 -17.58 3.80 -2.67
C ARG A 209 -18.78 3.47 -1.78
N ASN A 210 -18.62 2.53 -0.85
CA ASN A 210 -19.72 2.03 -0.02
C ASN A 210 -19.44 2.14 1.48
N TRP A 211 -18.19 2.35 1.88
CA TRP A 211 -17.73 2.43 3.26
C TRP A 211 -17.01 3.74 3.54
N LYS A 212 -17.03 4.17 4.79
CA LYS A 212 -16.08 5.20 5.23
C LYS A 212 -14.69 4.59 5.35
N VAL A 213 -13.72 5.22 4.69
CA VAL A 213 -12.29 4.92 4.82
C VAL A 213 -11.63 6.13 5.46
N LEU A 214 -10.88 5.93 6.55
CA LEU A 214 -10.33 7.03 7.34
C LEU A 214 -8.81 6.91 7.51
N TYR A 215 -8.11 8.03 7.36
CA TYR A 215 -6.75 8.20 7.85
C TYR A 215 -6.79 8.58 9.33
N VAL A 216 -6.01 7.86 10.16
CA VAL A 216 -5.96 8.01 11.61
C VAL A 216 -4.58 8.49 12.03
N PRO A 217 -4.37 9.79 12.23
CA PRO A 217 -3.06 10.38 12.51
C PRO A 217 -2.47 9.98 13.87
N ALA A 218 -3.30 9.53 14.82
CA ALA A 218 -2.87 9.03 16.12
C ALA A 218 -2.23 7.64 16.05
N ALA A 219 -2.60 6.82 15.05
CA ALA A 219 -2.03 5.49 14.82
C ALA A 219 -0.67 5.61 14.11
N LYS A 220 0.41 5.81 14.88
CA LYS A 220 1.74 6.10 14.37
C LYS A 220 2.57 4.83 14.19
N CYS A 221 3.32 4.75 13.10
CA CYS A 221 4.27 3.67 12.83
C CYS A 221 5.45 4.15 12.00
N VAL A 222 6.51 3.36 12.00
CA VAL A 222 7.73 3.54 11.19
C VAL A 222 7.77 2.44 10.14
N HIS A 223 8.02 2.79 8.89
CA HIS A 223 8.22 1.84 7.80
C HIS A 223 9.70 1.86 7.41
N HIS A 224 10.42 0.80 7.71
CA HIS A 224 11.88 0.73 7.53
C HIS A 224 12.33 0.67 6.07
N GLN A 225 11.40 0.42 5.15
CA GLN A 225 11.68 0.37 3.71
C GLN A 225 12.83 -0.59 3.36
N ALA A 226 12.80 -1.81 3.92
CA ALA A 226 13.84 -2.80 3.69
C ALA A 226 14.15 -2.95 2.19
N SER A 227 15.42 -2.90 1.83
CA SER A 227 15.87 -3.03 0.43
C SER A 227 15.85 -4.47 -0.06
N SER A 228 16.06 -5.44 0.86
CA SER A 228 16.00 -6.86 0.54
C SER A 228 14.59 -7.29 0.10
N GLY A 229 14.52 -8.25 -0.81
CA GLY A 229 13.23 -8.76 -1.28
C GLY A 229 12.41 -7.75 -2.10
N ARG A 230 12.99 -6.65 -2.61
CA ARG A 230 12.35 -5.75 -3.57
C ARG A 230 12.69 -6.15 -4.99
N GLU A 231 11.80 -5.83 -5.91
CA GLU A 231 12.07 -5.94 -7.34
C GLU A 231 13.08 -4.90 -7.79
N GLU A 232 13.82 -5.20 -8.86
CA GLU A 232 14.67 -4.21 -9.51
C GLU A 232 13.84 -3.01 -10.00
N SER A 233 14.51 -1.86 -10.13
CA SER A 233 13.86 -0.59 -10.45
C SER A 233 13.05 -0.64 -11.76
N ASP A 234 13.56 -1.30 -12.80
CA ASP A 234 12.83 -1.43 -14.08
C ASP A 234 11.58 -2.29 -13.95
N GLN A 235 11.65 -3.44 -13.28
CA GLN A 235 10.51 -4.31 -13.05
C GLN A 235 9.44 -3.62 -12.19
N HIS A 236 9.85 -2.95 -11.12
CA HIS A 236 8.92 -2.20 -10.27
C HIS A 236 8.20 -1.10 -11.05
N GLN A 237 8.91 -0.32 -11.87
CA GLN A 237 8.30 0.73 -12.69
C GLN A 237 7.40 0.16 -13.78
N TYR A 238 7.78 -0.96 -14.39
CA TYR A 238 6.93 -1.69 -15.36
C TYR A 238 5.60 -2.11 -14.72
N LEU A 239 5.65 -2.75 -13.55
CA LEU A 239 4.47 -3.18 -12.81
C LEU A 239 3.61 -1.98 -12.35
N SER A 240 4.25 -0.90 -11.90
CA SER A 240 3.56 0.32 -11.49
C SER A 240 2.77 0.98 -12.63
N MET A 241 3.31 0.98 -13.86
CA MET A 241 2.58 1.48 -15.04
C MET A 241 1.34 0.64 -15.33
N ARG A 242 1.48 -0.69 -15.32
CA ARG A 242 0.38 -1.63 -15.57
C ARG A 242 -0.70 -1.56 -14.50
N ALA A 243 -0.28 -1.50 -13.24
CA ALA A 243 -1.18 -1.36 -12.10
C ALA A 243 -2.03 -0.08 -12.20
N ARG A 244 -1.40 1.06 -12.47
CA ARG A 244 -2.13 2.33 -12.65
C ARG A 244 -3.09 2.28 -13.81
N PHE A 245 -2.69 1.67 -14.94
CA PHE A 245 -3.60 1.46 -16.07
C PHE A 245 -4.79 0.60 -15.66
N GLY A 246 -4.56 -0.52 -14.95
CA GLY A 246 -5.63 -1.39 -14.42
C GLY A 246 -6.56 -0.65 -13.47
N ILE A 247 -6.03 0.10 -12.50
CA ILE A 247 -6.85 0.91 -11.57
C ILE A 247 -7.73 1.90 -12.35
N LEU A 248 -7.17 2.62 -13.31
CA LEU A 248 -7.92 3.61 -14.09
C LEU A 248 -9.02 2.97 -14.93
N THR A 249 -8.74 1.85 -15.60
CA THR A 249 -9.68 1.22 -16.52
C THR A 249 -10.67 0.29 -15.82
N MET A 250 -10.19 -0.62 -14.97
CA MET A 250 -11.00 -1.68 -14.37
C MET A 250 -11.73 -1.20 -13.10
N THR A 251 -11.05 -0.36 -12.30
CA THR A 251 -11.60 0.08 -11.02
C THR A 251 -12.34 1.41 -11.12
N MET A 252 -11.75 2.38 -11.82
CA MET A 252 -12.33 3.73 -11.97
C MET A 252 -13.19 3.89 -13.23
N GLY A 253 -13.30 2.88 -14.09
CA GLY A 253 -14.13 2.90 -15.30
C GLY A 253 -13.70 3.91 -16.36
N LYS A 254 -12.44 4.35 -16.37
CA LYS A 254 -11.93 5.28 -17.37
C LYS A 254 -11.72 4.59 -18.73
N SER A 255 -11.99 5.30 -19.83
CA SER A 255 -11.65 4.77 -21.13
C SER A 255 -10.14 4.55 -21.28
N ARG A 256 -9.75 3.60 -22.12
CA ARG A 256 -8.33 3.29 -22.40
C ARG A 256 -7.54 4.53 -22.83
N ALA A 257 -8.12 5.37 -23.69
CA ALA A 257 -7.46 6.59 -24.15
C ALA A 257 -7.19 7.56 -22.99
N VAL A 258 -8.16 7.75 -22.11
CA VAL A 258 -8.00 8.58 -20.92
C VAL A 258 -6.95 7.99 -19.97
N ALA A 259 -6.98 6.67 -19.73
CA ALA A 259 -6.01 6.00 -18.88
C ALA A 259 -4.59 6.13 -19.43
N LEU A 260 -4.38 5.90 -20.75
CA LEU A 260 -3.09 6.08 -21.41
C LEU A 260 -2.61 7.53 -21.33
N GLY A 261 -3.50 8.50 -21.53
CA GLY A 261 -3.17 9.92 -21.36
C GLY A 261 -2.68 10.24 -19.94
N HIS A 262 -3.37 9.75 -18.92
CA HIS A 262 -2.98 9.97 -17.52
C HIS A 262 -1.64 9.33 -17.16
N ILE A 263 -1.41 8.05 -17.51
CA ILE A 263 -0.15 7.38 -17.17
C ILE A 263 1.02 7.92 -18.01
N GLY A 264 0.78 8.32 -19.28
CA GLY A 264 1.78 8.97 -20.14
C GLY A 264 2.20 10.33 -19.59
N LEU A 265 1.24 11.18 -19.20
CA LEU A 265 1.53 12.47 -18.58
C LEU A 265 2.26 12.30 -17.23
N TRP A 266 1.86 11.32 -16.42
CA TRP A 266 2.58 11.00 -15.19
C TRP A 266 4.02 10.60 -15.45
N ALA A 267 4.27 9.70 -16.43
CA ALA A 267 5.61 9.25 -16.77
C ALA A 267 6.49 10.42 -17.27
N LEU A 268 5.93 11.33 -18.08
CA LEU A 268 6.62 12.53 -18.55
C LEU A 268 6.99 13.47 -17.39
N VAL A 269 6.05 13.76 -16.50
CA VAL A 269 6.29 14.62 -15.32
C VAL A 269 7.36 14.03 -14.40
N GLN A 270 7.31 12.72 -14.20
CA GLN A 270 8.31 12.01 -13.42
C GLN A 270 9.70 12.11 -14.07
N PHE A 271 9.79 11.88 -15.38
CA PHE A 271 11.03 12.02 -16.15
C PHE A 271 11.61 13.42 -16.06
N LEU A 272 10.80 14.47 -16.29
CA LEU A 272 11.25 15.86 -16.18
C LEU A 272 11.69 16.24 -14.77
N SER A 273 10.99 15.75 -13.75
CA SER A 273 11.37 15.99 -12.34
C SER A 273 12.70 15.33 -11.99
N GLU A 274 12.95 14.13 -12.50
CA GLU A 274 14.20 13.39 -12.30
C GLU A 274 15.35 14.07 -13.04
N LEU A 275 15.16 14.53 -14.28
CA LEU A 275 16.16 15.33 -15.03
C LEU A 275 16.53 16.63 -14.29
N ALA A 276 15.53 17.32 -13.73
CA ALA A 276 15.78 18.52 -12.93
C ALA A 276 16.62 18.21 -11.69
N SER A 277 16.36 17.07 -11.04
CA SER A 277 17.11 16.62 -9.85
C SER A 277 18.58 16.32 -10.15
N LEU A 278 18.88 15.78 -11.34
CA LEU A 278 20.27 15.54 -11.79
C LEU A 278 21.08 16.82 -11.89
N ARG A 279 20.46 17.94 -12.29
CA ARG A 279 21.13 19.28 -12.34
C ARG A 279 21.54 19.78 -10.96
N HIS A 280 20.93 19.27 -9.89
CA HIS A 280 21.26 19.61 -8.50
C HIS A 280 22.19 18.56 -7.84
N GLY A 281 22.85 17.70 -8.64
CA GLY A 281 23.83 16.72 -8.14
C GLY A 281 23.23 15.50 -7.42
N LEU A 282 21.90 15.31 -7.47
CA LEU A 282 21.22 14.14 -6.91
C LEU A 282 21.29 12.97 -7.91
N LEU A 283 22.45 12.30 -7.93
CA LEU A 283 22.66 11.11 -8.76
C LEU A 283 21.88 9.93 -8.20
N ARG A 284 21.01 9.37 -9.04
CA ARG A 284 20.34 8.08 -8.80
C ARG A 284 20.79 7.09 -9.86
N PRO A 285 21.66 6.14 -9.52
CA PRO A 285 22.26 5.19 -10.50
C PRO A 285 21.21 4.28 -11.16
N ASP A 286 20.04 4.11 -10.55
CA ASP A 286 18.93 3.32 -11.04
C ASP A 286 18.02 4.04 -12.06
N LEU A 287 18.22 5.34 -12.31
CA LEU A 287 17.34 6.14 -13.20
C LEU A 287 17.18 5.57 -14.62
N PRO A 288 18.23 5.16 -15.33
CA PRO A 288 18.07 4.61 -16.67
C PRO A 288 17.20 3.33 -16.68
N ARG A 289 17.35 2.48 -15.67
CA ARG A 289 16.50 1.28 -15.49
C ARG A 289 15.05 1.69 -15.21
N ALA A 290 14.83 2.65 -14.31
CA ALA A 290 13.50 3.15 -14.00
C ALA A 290 12.79 3.73 -15.25
N TRP A 291 13.50 4.48 -16.08
CA TRP A 291 12.94 5.02 -17.33
C TRP A 291 12.61 3.91 -18.32
N SER A 292 13.51 2.92 -18.48
CA SER A 292 13.27 1.73 -19.32
C SER A 292 12.02 0.97 -18.86
N GLY A 293 11.88 0.75 -17.57
CA GLY A 293 10.73 0.05 -16.99
C GLY A 293 9.42 0.78 -17.27
N ARG A 294 9.37 2.11 -17.08
CA ARG A 294 8.17 2.92 -17.38
C ARG A 294 7.81 2.86 -18.87
N LEU A 295 8.81 3.00 -19.76
CA LEU A 295 8.57 2.93 -21.20
C LEU A 295 8.01 1.56 -21.62
N LYS A 296 8.65 0.47 -21.17
CA LYS A 296 8.17 -0.90 -21.42
C LYS A 296 6.76 -1.12 -20.88
N GLY A 297 6.50 -0.63 -19.66
CA GLY A 297 5.17 -0.70 -19.04
C GLY A 297 4.11 0.06 -19.83
N PHE A 298 4.42 1.27 -20.29
CA PHE A 298 3.52 2.07 -21.14
C PHE A 298 3.22 1.36 -22.47
N ILE A 299 4.24 0.89 -23.18
CA ILE A 299 4.08 0.12 -24.43
C ILE A 299 3.22 -1.12 -24.18
N SER A 300 3.45 -1.83 -23.08
CA SER A 300 2.62 -2.98 -22.71
C SER A 300 1.15 -2.59 -22.56
N CYS A 301 0.84 -1.46 -21.92
CA CYS A 301 -0.54 -0.97 -21.77
C CYS A 301 -1.18 -0.57 -23.11
N VAL A 302 -0.40 0.00 -24.05
CA VAL A 302 -0.85 0.30 -25.40
C VAL A 302 -1.19 -0.97 -26.18
N ASN A 303 -0.39 -2.02 -26.01
CA ASN A 303 -0.53 -3.29 -26.75
C ASN A 303 -1.53 -4.26 -26.11
N LEU A 304 -1.98 -4.01 -24.88
CA LEU A 304 -3.07 -4.79 -24.29
C LEU A 304 -4.29 -4.67 -25.20
N ARG A 305 -4.50 -5.64 -26.11
CA ARG A 305 -5.76 -5.80 -26.84
C ARG A 305 -6.85 -6.01 -25.79
N ALA A 306 -8.05 -5.52 -26.05
CA ALA A 306 -9.22 -5.67 -25.21
C ALA A 306 -9.52 -7.18 -24.95
N GLN A 307 -8.86 -7.74 -23.95
CA GLN A 307 -9.14 -9.03 -23.32
C GLN A 307 -9.66 -8.77 -21.90
N LEU A 308 -10.54 -7.80 -21.80
CA LEU A 308 -11.27 -7.50 -20.57
C LEU A 308 -12.74 -7.31 -20.92
#